data_d39de5f68c0bfb24c5fd20bbf90af087
#
_entry.id   d39de5f68c0bfb24c5fd20bbf90af087
#
_cell.length_a   1.000
_cell.length_b   1.000
_cell.length_c   1.000
_cell.angle_alpha   90.00
_cell.angle_beta   90.00
_cell.angle_gamma   90.00
#
_symmetry.space_group_name_H-M   'P 1'
#
loop_
_entity.id
_entity.type
_entity.pdbx_description
1 polymer ?
#
loop_
_entity_poly.entity_id
_entity_poly.type
_entity_poly.pdbx_seq_one_letter_code
_entity_poly.pdbx_strand_id
1 'polypeptide(L)'
;MIITQQVSLRRDGLTLHGRLDRPGDGPSPAVILFHGFAGDMGDRPGEVYQLLTEALVKAGNAVVRFDFNGHGKSQGDFSQMDPFNELEDAFAVLDYTRSLKFVTGISILGHSQGVVIGGMLAGYCPDLIHKLCLLAPAATLKTDAQTGWCMAAHYNPAHIPDSVKVDGVHVVGGKYFRIAQCLPIYEVTARFTGPVLDIHGVHDRIVDVSASRKYARVLKHCRLVLLEDLDHGLGGADQKEMIRLVVDFLRREPGREE
;
A
#
# COMPACT_ATOMS: atom_id res chain seq x y z
N MET A 1 13.17 20.40 -11.10
CA MET A 1 14.23 19.34 -10.87
C MET A 1 13.72 18.42 -9.79
N ILE A 2 13.74 17.10 -9.98
CA ILE A 2 13.37 16.15 -8.92
C ILE A 2 14.56 15.98 -7.99
N ILE A 3 14.36 16.18 -6.69
CA ILE A 3 15.36 15.91 -5.66
C ILE A 3 15.07 14.51 -5.11
N THR A 4 16.06 13.63 -5.22
CA THR A 4 15.99 12.25 -4.75
C THR A 4 16.97 12.03 -3.60
N GLN A 5 16.50 11.40 -2.53
CA GLN A 5 17.30 11.06 -1.35
C GLN A 5 17.03 9.61 -0.93
N GLN A 6 18.09 8.82 -0.72
CA GLN A 6 17.99 7.54 -0.02
C GLN A 6 17.77 7.79 1.47
N VAL A 7 16.89 7.01 2.08
CA VAL A 7 16.50 7.15 3.48
C VAL A 7 16.64 5.82 4.19
N SER A 8 17.02 5.87 5.47
CA SER A 8 17.02 4.69 6.34
C SER A 8 16.35 5.04 7.65
N LEU A 9 15.48 4.18 8.12
CA LEU A 9 14.79 4.29 9.41
C LEU A 9 15.18 3.14 10.32
N ARG A 10 15.13 3.38 11.63
CA ARG A 10 15.26 2.31 12.64
C ARG A 10 13.88 2.00 13.21
N ARG A 11 13.49 0.71 13.18
CA ARG A 11 12.29 0.20 13.83
C ARG A 11 12.64 -1.12 14.52
N ASP A 12 12.55 -1.16 15.84
CA ASP A 12 12.80 -2.33 16.71
C ASP A 12 14.09 -3.11 16.40
N GLY A 13 15.17 -2.37 16.19
CA GLY A 13 16.47 -2.95 15.87
C GLY A 13 16.71 -3.23 14.39
N LEU A 14 15.66 -3.24 13.54
CA LEU A 14 15.77 -3.36 12.10
C LEU A 14 16.05 -2.01 11.44
N THR A 15 16.76 -2.03 10.32
CA THR A 15 16.91 -0.88 9.43
C THR A 15 15.97 -1.07 8.24
N LEU A 16 15.04 -0.13 8.06
CA LEU A 16 14.20 -0.05 6.87
C LEU A 16 14.85 0.88 5.86
N HIS A 17 14.93 0.45 4.61
CA HIS A 17 15.46 1.23 3.50
C HIS A 17 14.33 1.86 2.70
N GLY A 18 14.52 3.13 2.33
CA GLY A 18 13.52 3.86 1.57
C GLY A 18 14.13 4.95 0.69
N ARG A 19 13.23 5.66 0.04
CA ARG A 19 13.53 6.74 -0.87
C ARG A 19 12.51 7.86 -0.74
N LEU A 20 13.02 9.09 -0.72
CA LEU A 20 12.24 10.31 -0.80
C LEU A 20 12.53 10.98 -2.14
N ASP A 21 11.48 11.20 -2.92
CA ASP A 21 11.52 12.00 -4.16
C ASP A 21 10.64 13.23 -3.97
N ARG A 22 11.15 14.45 -4.30
CA ARG A 22 10.38 15.70 -4.14
C ARG A 22 10.61 16.70 -5.26
N PRO A 23 9.63 17.61 -5.52
CA PRO A 23 9.69 18.54 -6.66
C PRO A 23 10.67 19.69 -6.48
N GLY A 24 11.24 19.90 -5.29
CA GLY A 24 12.16 20.99 -4.96
C GLY A 24 12.30 21.15 -3.46
N ASP A 25 12.84 22.30 -3.01
CA ASP A 25 13.08 22.56 -1.58
C ASP A 25 11.90 23.20 -0.85
N GLY A 26 10.88 23.63 -1.59
CA GLY A 26 9.68 24.29 -1.02
C GLY A 26 8.73 23.33 -0.31
N PRO A 27 7.72 23.89 0.41
CA PRO A 27 6.65 23.11 1.01
C PRO A 27 5.89 22.30 -0.04
N SER A 28 5.57 21.06 0.28
CA SER A 28 4.78 20.16 -0.58
C SER A 28 4.01 19.13 0.23
N PRO A 29 2.82 18.70 -0.23
CA PRO A 29 2.17 17.53 0.33
C PRO A 29 3.01 16.29 0.04
N ALA A 30 2.91 15.29 0.92
CA ALA A 30 3.61 14.02 0.78
C ALA A 30 2.62 12.88 0.51
N VAL A 31 3.05 11.94 -0.33
CA VAL A 31 2.37 10.67 -0.56
C VAL A 31 3.28 9.56 -0.06
N ILE A 32 2.82 8.78 0.91
CA ILE A 32 3.49 7.53 1.32
C ILE A 32 2.96 6.43 0.42
N LEU A 33 3.86 5.75 -0.32
CA LEU A 33 3.51 4.63 -1.18
C LEU A 33 3.97 3.33 -0.54
N PHE A 34 3.02 2.42 -0.29
CA PHE A 34 3.25 1.08 0.25
C PHE A 34 3.11 0.02 -0.83
N HIS A 35 4.14 -0.80 -1.00
CA HIS A 35 4.19 -1.90 -1.97
C HIS A 35 3.37 -3.13 -1.54
N GLY A 36 3.14 -4.06 -2.47
CA GLY A 36 2.42 -5.30 -2.23
C GLY A 36 3.30 -6.42 -1.66
N PHE A 37 2.65 -7.55 -1.37
CA PHE A 37 3.27 -8.79 -0.90
C PHE A 37 4.41 -9.24 -1.82
N ALA A 38 5.54 -9.66 -1.24
CA ALA A 38 6.75 -10.08 -1.96
C ALA A 38 7.32 -9.04 -2.95
N GLY A 39 6.88 -7.78 -2.84
CA GLY A 39 7.36 -6.66 -3.65
C GLY A 39 8.52 -5.92 -3.00
N ASP A 40 8.87 -4.79 -3.60
CA ASP A 40 9.79 -3.80 -3.07
C ASP A 40 9.29 -2.39 -3.42
N MET A 41 10.00 -1.35 -3.00
CA MET A 41 9.61 0.05 -3.26
C MET A 41 9.65 0.46 -4.75
N GLY A 42 10.06 -0.43 -5.66
CA GLY A 42 10.04 -0.25 -7.12
C GLY A 42 10.89 0.92 -7.58
N ASP A 43 12.21 0.84 -7.42
CA ASP A 43 13.12 1.94 -7.76
C ASP A 43 13.78 1.78 -9.14
N ARG A 44 13.43 0.73 -9.91
CA ARG A 44 13.96 0.47 -11.24
C ARG A 44 13.19 1.26 -12.31
N PRO A 45 13.90 1.77 -13.35
CA PRO A 45 13.24 2.50 -14.43
C PRO A 45 12.15 1.69 -15.12
N GLY A 46 10.97 2.31 -15.31
CA GLY A 46 9.83 1.69 -15.98
C GLY A 46 8.92 0.86 -15.07
N GLU A 47 9.29 0.62 -13.82
CA GLU A 47 8.39 0.00 -12.85
C GLU A 47 7.25 0.93 -12.47
N VAL A 48 6.08 0.36 -12.19
CA VAL A 48 4.86 1.14 -11.96
C VAL A 48 4.99 2.12 -10.80
N TYR A 49 5.68 1.74 -9.71
CA TYR A 49 5.87 2.66 -8.58
C TYR A 49 6.82 3.81 -8.93
N GLN A 50 7.81 3.58 -9.80
CA GLN A 50 8.66 4.64 -10.33
C GLN A 50 7.86 5.60 -11.23
N LEU A 51 7.01 5.06 -12.12
CA LEU A 51 6.14 5.86 -12.99
C LEU A 51 5.14 6.71 -12.18
N LEU A 52 4.50 6.12 -11.17
CA LEU A 52 3.63 6.82 -10.23
C LEU A 52 4.39 7.92 -9.48
N THR A 53 5.59 7.62 -8.98
CA THR A 53 6.43 8.59 -8.27
C THR A 53 6.76 9.78 -9.16
N GLU A 54 7.22 9.53 -10.39
CA GLU A 54 7.56 10.60 -11.33
C GLU A 54 6.34 11.49 -11.65
N ALA A 55 5.17 10.88 -11.86
CA ALA A 55 3.94 11.59 -12.15
C ALA A 55 3.47 12.45 -10.95
N LEU A 56 3.52 11.88 -9.72
CA LEU A 56 3.16 12.58 -8.49
C LEU A 56 4.14 13.72 -8.17
N VAL A 57 5.44 13.52 -8.36
CA VAL A 57 6.44 14.57 -8.14
C VAL A 57 6.28 15.70 -9.16
N LYS A 58 6.01 15.40 -10.42
CA LYS A 58 5.66 16.41 -11.45
C LYS A 58 4.39 17.18 -11.10
N ALA A 59 3.46 16.54 -10.37
CA ALA A 59 2.21 17.16 -9.89
C ALA A 59 2.38 17.96 -8.59
N GLY A 60 3.60 18.07 -8.04
CA GLY A 60 3.91 18.88 -6.87
C GLY A 60 3.92 18.13 -5.53
N ASN A 61 3.78 16.80 -5.52
CA ASN A 61 3.85 16.00 -4.30
C ASN A 61 5.30 15.54 -4.02
N ALA A 62 5.69 15.45 -2.76
CA ALA A 62 6.78 14.58 -2.34
C ALA A 62 6.26 13.14 -2.28
N VAL A 63 7.10 12.16 -2.61
CA VAL A 63 6.77 10.74 -2.53
C VAL A 63 7.77 10.04 -1.64
N VAL A 64 7.27 9.32 -0.63
CA VAL A 64 8.05 8.54 0.33
C VAL A 64 7.74 7.08 0.09
N ARG A 65 8.75 6.28 -0.20
CA ARG A 65 8.65 4.84 -0.42
C ARG A 65 9.64 4.11 0.47
N PHE A 66 9.23 3.01 1.06
CA PHE A 66 10.10 2.14 1.86
C PHE A 66 9.83 0.69 1.52
N ASP A 67 10.87 -0.13 1.58
CA ASP A 67 10.72 -1.57 1.64
C ASP A 67 10.26 -1.96 3.04
N PHE A 68 9.20 -2.76 3.17
CA PHE A 68 8.80 -3.37 4.44
C PHE A 68 9.90 -4.30 4.97
N ASN A 69 9.87 -4.61 6.26
CA ASN A 69 10.81 -5.57 6.84
C ASN A 69 10.79 -6.91 6.08
N GLY A 70 11.97 -7.49 5.88
CA GLY A 70 12.15 -8.72 5.11
C GLY A 70 11.97 -8.58 3.59
N HIS A 71 11.73 -7.35 3.08
CA HIS A 71 11.57 -7.06 1.65
C HIS A 71 12.71 -6.19 1.12
N GLY A 72 12.96 -6.27 -0.18
CA GLY A 72 13.89 -5.40 -0.90
C GLY A 72 15.26 -5.29 -0.24
N LYS A 73 15.62 -4.08 0.20
CA LYS A 73 16.87 -3.76 0.90
C LYS A 73 16.70 -3.62 2.42
N SER A 74 15.47 -3.67 2.94
CA SER A 74 15.19 -3.61 4.37
C SER A 74 15.65 -4.86 5.08
N GLN A 75 16.12 -4.70 6.32
CA GLN A 75 16.49 -5.82 7.17
C GLN A 75 15.25 -6.62 7.59
N GLY A 76 15.49 -7.83 8.08
CA GLY A 76 14.46 -8.79 8.46
C GLY A 76 14.53 -10.03 7.59
N ASP A 77 13.68 -10.99 7.90
CA ASP A 77 13.52 -12.22 7.14
C ASP A 77 12.07 -12.26 6.62
N PHE A 78 11.90 -12.42 5.30
CA PHE A 78 10.59 -12.50 4.68
C PHE A 78 9.70 -13.56 5.31
N SER A 79 10.28 -14.69 5.73
CA SER A 79 9.53 -15.77 6.41
C SER A 79 8.99 -15.35 7.79
N GLN A 80 9.52 -14.28 8.38
CA GLN A 80 9.10 -13.75 9.69
C GLN A 80 8.22 -12.50 9.59
N MET A 81 8.01 -11.98 8.37
CA MET A 81 7.11 -10.85 8.17
C MET A 81 5.67 -11.25 8.48
N ASP A 82 4.88 -10.33 8.97
CA ASP A 82 3.46 -10.47 9.17
C ASP A 82 2.76 -9.10 9.09
N PRO A 83 1.43 -9.06 8.90
CA PRO A 83 0.71 -7.79 8.75
C PRO A 83 0.83 -6.83 9.92
N PHE A 84 1.11 -7.30 11.14
CA PHE A 84 1.29 -6.40 12.28
C PHE A 84 2.67 -5.76 12.27
N ASN A 85 3.74 -6.52 11.96
CA ASN A 85 5.06 -5.93 11.88
C ASN A 85 5.23 -5.02 10.65
N GLU A 86 4.52 -5.28 9.54
CA GLU A 86 4.43 -4.32 8.43
C GLU A 86 3.64 -3.05 8.82
N LEU A 87 2.62 -3.17 9.67
CA LEU A 87 1.91 -2.01 10.21
C LEU A 87 2.81 -1.17 11.12
N GLU A 88 3.66 -1.80 11.94
CA GLU A 88 4.69 -1.11 12.74
C GLU A 88 5.69 -0.37 11.84
N ASP A 89 6.13 -0.98 10.73
CA ASP A 89 6.94 -0.31 9.71
C ASP A 89 6.21 0.92 9.14
N ALA A 90 4.92 0.76 8.82
CA ALA A 90 4.12 1.86 8.27
C ALA A 90 3.96 3.03 9.27
N PHE A 91 3.81 2.76 10.58
CA PHE A 91 3.84 3.80 11.61
C PHE A 91 5.19 4.53 11.65
N ALA A 92 6.30 3.80 11.59
CA ALA A 92 7.64 4.41 11.57
C ALA A 92 7.84 5.29 10.32
N VAL A 93 7.34 4.86 9.16
CA VAL A 93 7.37 5.65 7.92
C VAL A 93 6.48 6.89 8.03
N LEU A 94 5.30 6.79 8.65
CA LEU A 94 4.42 7.93 8.91
C LEU A 94 5.11 8.95 9.81
N ASP A 95 5.71 8.52 10.92
CA ASP A 95 6.41 9.41 11.86
C ASP A 95 7.61 10.09 11.21
N TYR A 96 8.39 9.35 10.41
CA TYR A 96 9.45 9.94 9.59
C TYR A 96 8.88 11.03 8.66
N THR A 97 7.83 10.72 7.91
CA THR A 97 7.24 11.66 6.94
C THR A 97 6.74 12.93 7.64
N ARG A 98 6.12 12.79 8.81
CA ARG A 98 5.68 13.92 9.65
C ARG A 98 6.83 14.79 10.17
N SER A 99 8.00 14.20 10.39
CA SER A 99 9.18 14.93 10.86
C SER A 99 9.81 15.85 9.82
N LEU A 100 9.48 15.66 8.54
CA LEU A 100 10.00 16.45 7.43
C LEU A 100 9.36 17.84 7.41
N LYS A 101 10.13 18.89 7.70
CA LYS A 101 9.64 20.28 7.88
C LYS A 101 8.92 20.86 6.66
N PHE A 102 9.19 20.35 5.47
CA PHE A 102 8.56 20.83 4.22
C PHE A 102 7.21 20.17 3.94
N VAL A 103 6.84 19.10 4.66
CA VAL A 103 5.59 18.37 4.43
C VAL A 103 4.41 19.16 4.98
N THR A 104 3.44 19.47 4.10
CA THR A 104 2.24 20.24 4.43
C THR A 104 1.01 19.38 4.70
N GLY A 105 1.04 18.13 4.33
CA GLY A 105 -0.03 17.15 4.55
C GLY A 105 0.39 15.80 4.02
N ILE A 106 -0.24 14.73 4.48
CA ILE A 106 0.13 13.35 4.15
C ILE A 106 -1.07 12.62 3.56
N SER A 107 -0.84 11.98 2.41
CA SER A 107 -1.77 11.03 1.80
C SER A 107 -1.10 9.65 1.71
N ILE A 108 -1.90 8.59 1.67
CA ILE A 108 -1.42 7.22 1.50
C ILE A 108 -1.85 6.70 0.14
N LEU A 109 -0.94 6.03 -0.55
CA LEU A 109 -1.19 5.20 -1.72
C LEU A 109 -0.69 3.79 -1.42
N GLY A 110 -1.57 2.82 -1.42
CA GLY A 110 -1.22 1.41 -1.25
C GLY A 110 -1.49 0.60 -2.51
N HIS A 111 -0.69 -0.44 -2.73
CA HIS A 111 -0.95 -1.46 -3.75
C HIS A 111 -1.06 -2.83 -3.10
N SER A 112 -2.09 -3.62 -3.47
CA SER A 112 -2.26 -5.00 -3.03
C SER A 112 -2.24 -5.11 -1.48
N GLN A 113 -1.31 -5.86 -0.86
CA GLN A 113 -1.14 -5.91 0.60
C GLN A 113 -0.79 -4.54 1.21
N GLY A 114 -0.06 -3.68 0.47
CA GLY A 114 0.18 -2.30 0.90
C GLY A 114 -1.09 -1.48 1.09
N VAL A 115 -2.21 -1.85 0.44
CA VAL A 115 -3.54 -1.27 0.74
C VAL A 115 -4.03 -1.72 2.11
N VAL A 116 -3.86 -2.99 2.45
CA VAL A 116 -4.29 -3.51 3.78
C VAL A 116 -3.57 -2.74 4.88
N ILE A 117 -2.25 -2.61 4.75
CA ILE A 117 -1.41 -1.91 5.74
C ILE A 117 -1.73 -0.41 5.74
N GLY A 118 -1.71 0.25 4.58
CA GLY A 118 -1.97 1.68 4.46
C GLY A 118 -3.40 2.08 4.85
N GLY A 119 -4.39 1.25 4.53
CA GLY A 119 -5.78 1.45 4.93
C GLY A 119 -5.98 1.32 6.44
N MET A 120 -5.37 0.31 7.07
CA MET A 120 -5.40 0.18 8.52
C MET A 120 -4.65 1.33 9.21
N LEU A 121 -3.50 1.74 8.70
CA LEU A 121 -2.77 2.92 9.21
C LEU A 121 -3.66 4.19 9.15
N ALA A 122 -4.34 4.43 8.02
CA ALA A 122 -5.26 5.56 7.88
C ALA A 122 -6.43 5.47 8.88
N GLY A 123 -6.94 4.27 9.14
CA GLY A 123 -7.99 4.05 10.13
C GLY A 123 -7.54 4.21 11.60
N TYR A 124 -6.27 3.97 11.90
CA TYR A 124 -5.67 4.23 13.22
C TYR A 124 -5.29 5.70 13.42
N CYS A 125 -4.94 6.41 12.34
CA CYS A 125 -4.48 7.80 12.37
C CYS A 125 -5.32 8.69 11.44
N PRO A 126 -6.67 8.71 11.56
CA PRO A 126 -7.53 9.39 10.59
C PRO A 126 -7.28 10.90 10.50
N ASP A 127 -6.85 11.52 11.59
CA ASP A 127 -6.58 12.97 11.65
C ASP A 127 -5.23 13.36 11.01
N LEU A 128 -4.35 12.40 10.75
CA LEU A 128 -3.03 12.63 10.16
C LEU A 128 -3.02 12.43 8.63
N ILE A 129 -4.03 11.76 8.09
CA ILE A 129 -4.09 11.37 6.68
C ILE A 129 -5.17 12.18 5.96
N HIS A 130 -4.76 12.85 4.88
CA HIS A 130 -5.67 13.68 4.09
C HIS A 130 -6.47 12.89 3.06
N LYS A 131 -5.82 11.96 2.34
CA LYS A 131 -6.45 11.15 1.30
C LYS A 131 -5.88 9.74 1.31
N LEU A 132 -6.70 8.78 0.90
CA LEU A 132 -6.32 7.38 0.78
C LEU A 132 -6.58 6.89 -0.64
N CYS A 133 -5.53 6.37 -1.31
CA CYS A 133 -5.62 5.78 -2.63
C CYS A 133 -5.33 4.28 -2.55
N LEU A 134 -6.26 3.45 -3.02
CA LEU A 134 -6.23 2.00 -2.97
C LEU A 134 -6.07 1.46 -4.39
N LEU A 135 -5.01 0.71 -4.67
CA LEU A 135 -4.76 0.08 -5.96
C LEU A 135 -4.78 -1.44 -5.80
N ALA A 136 -5.73 -2.10 -6.46
CA ALA A 136 -5.89 -3.56 -6.43
C ALA A 136 -5.82 -4.14 -5.00
N PRO A 137 -6.68 -3.70 -4.05
CA PRO A 137 -6.56 -3.97 -2.62
C PRO A 137 -6.66 -5.46 -2.29
N ALA A 138 -5.61 -6.05 -1.68
CA ALA A 138 -5.59 -7.45 -1.26
C ALA A 138 -6.42 -7.71 0.03
N ALA A 139 -7.58 -7.08 0.14
CA ALA A 139 -8.40 -7.17 1.35
C ALA A 139 -9.26 -8.46 1.43
N THR A 140 -9.09 -9.38 0.48
CA THR A 140 -9.51 -10.79 0.60
C THR A 140 -8.62 -11.57 1.56
N LEU A 141 -7.44 -11.05 1.94
CA LEU A 141 -6.42 -11.69 2.77
C LEU A 141 -7.00 -12.44 3.98
N LYS A 142 -7.95 -11.83 4.71
CA LYS A 142 -8.60 -12.47 5.86
C LYS A 142 -9.38 -13.71 5.46
N THR A 143 -10.20 -13.61 4.43
CA THR A 143 -11.03 -14.71 3.93
C THR A 143 -10.15 -15.81 3.35
N ASP A 144 -9.12 -15.45 2.60
CA ASP A 144 -8.16 -16.38 2.01
C ASP A 144 -7.44 -17.17 3.11
N ALA A 145 -6.98 -16.48 4.16
CA ALA A 145 -6.35 -17.13 5.31
C ALA A 145 -7.33 -18.04 6.09
N GLN A 146 -8.62 -17.67 6.19
CA GLN A 146 -9.66 -18.49 6.83
C GLN A 146 -10.03 -19.72 6.01
N THR A 147 -9.85 -19.67 4.70
CA THR A 147 -10.11 -20.80 3.78
C THR A 147 -8.86 -21.62 3.43
N GLY A 148 -7.68 -21.16 3.89
CA GLY A 148 -6.42 -21.88 3.71
C GLY A 148 -5.76 -21.65 2.36
N TRP A 149 -5.92 -20.45 1.79
CA TRP A 149 -5.32 -20.03 0.53
C TRP A 149 -4.26 -18.95 0.74
N CYS A 150 -3.19 -19.00 -0.03
CA CYS A 150 -2.26 -17.91 -0.23
C CYS A 150 -1.54 -18.08 -1.57
N MET A 151 -1.73 -17.18 -2.51
CA MET A 151 -1.19 -17.29 -3.87
C MET A 151 -1.53 -18.66 -4.49
N ALA A 152 -0.52 -19.48 -4.84
CA ALA A 152 -0.70 -20.82 -5.37
C ALA A 152 -0.77 -21.92 -4.28
N ALA A 153 -0.59 -21.56 -3.01
CA ALA A 153 -0.53 -22.53 -1.93
C ALA A 153 -1.88 -22.76 -1.24
N HIS A 154 -2.06 -24.00 -0.80
CA HIS A 154 -3.16 -24.43 0.05
C HIS A 154 -2.63 -25.01 1.35
N TYR A 155 -3.28 -24.72 2.46
CA TYR A 155 -2.97 -25.28 3.76
C TYR A 155 -4.25 -25.51 4.58
N ASN A 156 -4.15 -26.33 5.63
CA ASN A 156 -5.28 -26.52 6.53
C ASN A 156 -5.42 -25.30 7.46
N PRO A 157 -6.49 -24.48 7.34
CA PRO A 157 -6.64 -23.27 8.13
C PRO A 157 -6.89 -23.50 9.62
N ALA A 158 -7.31 -24.72 10.02
CA ALA A 158 -7.46 -25.11 11.42
C ALA A 158 -6.15 -25.61 12.04
N HIS A 159 -5.17 -26.02 11.20
CA HIS A 159 -3.88 -26.54 11.63
C HIS A 159 -2.79 -25.95 10.76
N ILE A 160 -2.60 -24.64 10.89
CA ILE A 160 -1.64 -23.88 10.09
C ILE A 160 -0.22 -24.39 10.38
N PRO A 161 0.54 -24.84 9.36
CA PRO A 161 1.92 -25.28 9.53
C PRO A 161 2.84 -24.14 9.97
N ASP A 162 4.06 -24.47 10.44
CA ASP A 162 5.04 -23.45 10.86
C ASP A 162 5.46 -22.54 9.72
N SER A 163 5.43 -23.04 8.49
CA SER A 163 5.69 -22.26 7.28
C SER A 163 4.95 -22.83 6.08
N VAL A 164 4.67 -21.97 5.08
CA VAL A 164 4.02 -22.32 3.82
C VAL A 164 4.83 -21.71 2.66
N LYS A 165 5.15 -22.51 1.65
CA LYS A 165 5.75 -22.04 0.41
C LYS A 165 4.64 -21.59 -0.54
N VAL A 166 4.52 -20.28 -0.77
CA VAL A 166 3.30 -19.68 -1.34
C VAL A 166 3.26 -19.58 -2.86
N ASP A 167 4.41 -19.40 -3.52
CA ASP A 167 4.50 -19.20 -4.98
C ASP A 167 5.64 -19.98 -5.64
N GLY A 168 6.14 -21.01 -4.99
CA GLY A 168 7.28 -21.80 -5.45
C GLY A 168 8.64 -21.19 -5.10
N VAL A 169 8.70 -19.94 -4.63
CA VAL A 169 9.93 -19.23 -4.24
C VAL A 169 9.86 -18.79 -2.78
N HIS A 170 8.82 -18.05 -2.41
CA HIS A 170 8.70 -17.43 -1.09
C HIS A 170 8.16 -18.38 -0.04
N VAL A 171 8.78 -18.39 1.12
CA VAL A 171 8.35 -19.12 2.31
C VAL A 171 7.82 -18.12 3.34
N VAL A 172 6.59 -18.32 3.79
CA VAL A 172 5.90 -17.45 4.76
C VAL A 172 5.68 -18.23 6.04
N GLY A 173 6.00 -17.63 7.17
CA GLY A 173 5.78 -18.26 8.48
C GLY A 173 4.30 -18.40 8.83
N GLY A 174 3.94 -19.47 9.54
CA GLY A 174 2.56 -19.73 9.94
C GLY A 174 1.92 -18.64 10.80
N LYS A 175 2.74 -17.80 11.44
CA LYS A 175 2.29 -16.61 12.20
C LYS A 175 1.53 -15.63 11.31
N TYR A 176 2.01 -15.40 10.08
CA TYR A 176 1.34 -14.54 9.10
C TYR A 176 -0.13 -14.94 8.90
N PHE A 177 -0.37 -16.22 8.63
CA PHE A 177 -1.72 -16.73 8.36
C PHE A 177 -2.61 -16.68 9.59
N ARG A 178 -2.08 -17.01 10.77
CA ARG A 178 -2.81 -16.89 12.04
C ARG A 178 -3.25 -15.45 12.32
N ILE A 179 -2.39 -14.48 12.06
CA ILE A 179 -2.72 -13.06 12.17
C ILE A 179 -3.75 -12.67 11.10
N ALA A 180 -3.52 -13.05 9.84
CA ALA A 180 -4.40 -12.71 8.72
C ALA A 180 -5.84 -13.18 8.96
N GLN A 181 -6.07 -14.37 9.54
CA GLN A 181 -7.41 -14.87 9.88
C GLN A 181 -8.21 -13.93 10.79
N CYS A 182 -7.52 -13.11 11.59
CA CYS A 182 -8.16 -12.26 12.62
C CYS A 182 -8.10 -10.76 12.26
N LEU A 183 -7.45 -10.37 11.14
CA LEU A 183 -7.25 -8.97 10.80
C LEU A 183 -8.59 -8.23 10.64
N PRO A 184 -8.81 -7.11 11.36
CA PRO A 184 -9.98 -6.27 11.19
C PRO A 184 -9.79 -5.24 10.07
N ILE A 185 -9.51 -5.71 8.84
CA ILE A 185 -9.08 -4.90 7.69
C ILE A 185 -10.10 -3.78 7.41
N TYR A 186 -11.33 -4.17 7.11
CA TYR A 186 -12.38 -3.22 6.74
C TYR A 186 -12.87 -2.39 7.93
N GLU A 187 -12.97 -3.02 9.09
CA GLU A 187 -13.44 -2.40 10.33
C GLU A 187 -12.51 -1.27 10.81
N VAL A 188 -11.21 -1.45 10.64
CA VAL A 188 -10.22 -0.41 10.98
C VAL A 188 -10.18 0.64 9.88
N THR A 189 -10.05 0.24 8.61
CA THR A 189 -9.98 1.20 7.50
C THR A 189 -11.22 2.10 7.43
N ALA A 190 -12.41 1.58 7.77
CA ALA A 190 -13.67 2.35 7.79
C ALA A 190 -13.70 3.51 8.81
N ARG A 191 -12.75 3.56 9.76
CA ARG A 191 -12.60 4.71 10.67
C ARG A 191 -12.02 5.94 9.95
N PHE A 192 -11.37 5.75 8.82
CA PHE A 192 -10.94 6.84 7.96
C PHE A 192 -12.15 7.46 7.25
N THR A 193 -12.37 8.76 7.47
CA THR A 193 -13.53 9.49 6.93
C THR A 193 -13.17 10.51 5.86
N GLY A 194 -11.90 10.60 5.49
CA GLY A 194 -11.43 11.44 4.39
C GLY A 194 -11.76 10.85 3.01
N PRO A 195 -11.41 11.56 1.93
CA PRO A 195 -11.62 11.10 0.56
C PRO A 195 -10.81 9.84 0.25
N VAL A 196 -11.46 8.88 -0.45
CA VAL A 196 -10.83 7.63 -0.89
C VAL A 196 -11.03 7.45 -2.39
N LEU A 197 -9.96 7.10 -3.09
CA LEU A 197 -9.99 6.57 -4.47
C LEU A 197 -9.58 5.11 -4.41
N ASP A 198 -10.44 4.23 -4.93
CA ASP A 198 -10.16 2.80 -5.09
C ASP A 198 -10.16 2.45 -6.57
N ILE A 199 -9.05 1.90 -7.09
CA ILE A 199 -8.91 1.48 -8.49
C ILE A 199 -8.58 -0.01 -8.53
N HIS A 200 -9.35 -0.78 -9.30
CA HIS A 200 -9.16 -2.22 -9.44
C HIS A 200 -9.40 -2.66 -10.88
N GLY A 201 -8.59 -3.60 -11.36
CA GLY A 201 -8.82 -4.25 -12.64
C GLY A 201 -9.97 -5.25 -12.58
N VAL A 202 -10.90 -5.19 -13.52
CA VAL A 202 -12.08 -6.10 -13.53
C VAL A 202 -11.66 -7.57 -13.67
N HIS A 203 -10.56 -7.81 -14.37
CA HIS A 203 -10.02 -9.14 -14.65
C HIS A 203 -8.77 -9.48 -13.83
N ASP A 204 -8.59 -8.84 -12.66
CA ASP A 204 -7.53 -9.19 -11.73
C ASP A 204 -7.64 -10.68 -11.35
N ARG A 205 -6.54 -11.44 -11.60
CA ARG A 205 -6.49 -12.89 -11.38
C ARG A 205 -5.83 -13.28 -10.05
N ILE A 206 -5.36 -12.30 -9.31
CA ILE A 206 -4.67 -12.49 -8.01
C ILE A 206 -5.60 -12.14 -6.86
N VAL A 207 -6.28 -10.99 -6.95
CA VAL A 207 -7.22 -10.53 -5.94
C VAL A 207 -8.57 -10.25 -6.59
N ASP A 208 -9.61 -10.89 -6.06
CA ASP A 208 -10.97 -10.70 -6.56
C ASP A 208 -11.47 -9.27 -6.31
N VAL A 209 -12.10 -8.68 -7.32
CA VAL A 209 -12.63 -7.31 -7.30
C VAL A 209 -13.68 -7.06 -6.21
N SER A 210 -14.21 -8.12 -5.58
CA SER A 210 -15.10 -8.01 -4.43
C SER A 210 -14.47 -7.30 -3.24
N ALA A 211 -13.13 -7.33 -3.12
CA ALA A 211 -12.39 -6.57 -2.12
C ALA A 211 -12.67 -5.06 -2.24
N SER A 212 -12.50 -4.49 -3.43
CA SER A 212 -12.80 -3.08 -3.73
C SER A 212 -14.29 -2.76 -3.59
N ARG A 213 -15.16 -3.65 -4.08
CA ARG A 213 -16.61 -3.48 -3.89
C ARG A 213 -17.01 -3.43 -2.42
N LYS A 214 -16.30 -4.17 -1.55
CA LYS A 214 -16.53 -4.13 -0.11
C LYS A 214 -16.00 -2.84 0.51
N TYR A 215 -14.82 -2.35 0.10
CA TYR A 215 -14.31 -1.04 0.53
C TYR A 215 -15.28 0.08 0.16
N ALA A 216 -15.80 0.09 -1.08
CA ALA A 216 -16.77 1.08 -1.53
C ALA A 216 -18.08 1.10 -0.72
N ARG A 217 -18.42 0.00 -0.05
CA ARG A 217 -19.62 -0.09 0.81
C ARG A 217 -19.36 0.38 2.24
N VAL A 218 -18.14 0.20 2.76
CA VAL A 218 -17.84 0.49 4.17
C VAL A 218 -17.18 1.86 4.37
N LEU A 219 -16.53 2.40 3.33
CA LEU A 219 -15.88 3.70 3.37
C LEU A 219 -16.87 4.81 2.97
N LYS A 220 -16.95 5.85 3.79
CA LYS A 220 -17.96 6.92 3.65
C LYS A 220 -17.81 7.73 2.37
N HIS A 221 -16.58 8.00 1.92
CA HIS A 221 -16.26 8.86 0.78
C HIS A 221 -15.34 8.12 -0.20
N CYS A 222 -15.76 6.95 -0.65
CA CYS A 222 -15.00 6.11 -1.58
C CYS A 222 -15.53 6.24 -3.01
N ARG A 223 -14.66 6.68 -3.92
CA ARG A 223 -14.86 6.57 -5.37
C ARG A 223 -14.19 5.30 -5.84
N LEU A 224 -14.99 4.30 -6.24
CA LEU A 224 -14.52 3.08 -6.89
C LEU A 224 -14.47 3.29 -8.41
N VAL A 225 -13.31 2.97 -9.00
CA VAL A 225 -13.08 2.92 -10.45
C VAL A 225 -12.65 1.52 -10.83
N LEU A 226 -13.40 0.90 -11.72
CA LEU A 226 -13.07 -0.42 -12.28
C LEU A 226 -12.52 -0.22 -13.70
N LEU A 227 -11.34 -0.78 -13.98
CA LEU A 227 -10.66 -0.68 -15.26
C LEU A 227 -10.64 -2.05 -15.93
N GLU A 228 -10.98 -2.10 -17.23
CA GLU A 228 -11.12 -3.37 -17.95
C GLU A 228 -9.75 -4.03 -18.23
N ASP A 229 -8.74 -3.23 -18.58
CA ASP A 229 -7.43 -3.70 -19.01
C ASP A 229 -6.32 -3.23 -18.06
N LEU A 230 -6.55 -3.49 -16.76
CA LEU A 230 -5.57 -3.31 -15.68
C LEU A 230 -5.38 -4.66 -14.97
N ASP A 231 -4.16 -5.17 -14.94
CA ASP A 231 -3.83 -6.38 -14.19
C ASP A 231 -3.48 -6.10 -12.72
N HIS A 232 -3.27 -7.17 -11.92
CA HIS A 232 -2.90 -7.03 -10.51
C HIS A 232 -1.60 -6.24 -10.31
N GLY A 233 -0.63 -6.40 -11.21
CA GLY A 233 0.65 -5.69 -11.20
C GLY A 233 0.54 -4.23 -11.64
N LEU A 234 -0.69 -3.74 -11.88
CA LEU A 234 -0.99 -2.40 -12.38
C LEU A 234 -0.47 -2.16 -13.80
N GLY A 235 -0.29 -3.22 -14.58
CA GLY A 235 0.03 -3.21 -16.01
C GLY A 235 -1.24 -3.26 -16.87
N GLY A 236 -1.05 -3.21 -18.20
CA GLY A 236 -2.14 -3.25 -19.19
C GLY A 236 -2.36 -1.93 -19.89
N ALA A 237 -3.34 -1.88 -20.81
CA ALA A 237 -3.61 -0.68 -21.60
C ALA A 237 -4.13 0.47 -20.72
N ASP A 238 -4.80 0.17 -19.63
CA ASP A 238 -5.36 1.14 -18.68
C ASP A 238 -4.34 1.69 -17.65
N GLN A 239 -3.07 1.25 -17.69
CA GLN A 239 -2.05 1.74 -16.74
C GLN A 239 -1.90 3.27 -16.75
N LYS A 240 -1.91 3.88 -17.94
CA LYS A 240 -1.78 5.36 -18.06
C LYS A 240 -3.00 6.07 -17.46
N GLU A 241 -4.19 5.53 -17.65
CA GLU A 241 -5.44 6.07 -17.09
C GLU A 241 -5.43 5.93 -15.57
N MET A 242 -5.01 4.80 -15.03
CA MET A 242 -4.82 4.59 -13.59
C MET A 242 -3.89 5.66 -13.01
N ILE A 243 -2.70 5.87 -13.61
CA ILE A 243 -1.74 6.89 -13.15
C ILE A 243 -2.38 8.29 -13.20
N ARG A 244 -3.11 8.62 -14.28
CA ARG A 244 -3.81 9.91 -14.40
C ARG A 244 -4.83 10.10 -13.28
N LEU A 245 -5.66 9.09 -12.99
CA LEU A 245 -6.67 9.13 -11.94
C LEU A 245 -6.05 9.33 -10.55
N VAL A 246 -4.95 8.63 -10.26
CA VAL A 246 -4.19 8.77 -9.00
C VAL A 246 -3.66 10.20 -8.85
N VAL A 247 -3.02 10.74 -9.90
CA VAL A 247 -2.46 12.10 -9.89
C VAL A 247 -3.55 13.14 -9.70
N ASP A 248 -4.64 13.03 -10.44
CA ASP A 248 -5.77 13.97 -10.36
C ASP A 248 -6.40 13.96 -8.96
N PHE A 249 -6.57 12.77 -8.38
CA PHE A 249 -7.12 12.62 -7.03
C PHE A 249 -6.20 13.22 -5.98
N LEU A 250 -4.90 12.93 -6.03
CA LEU A 250 -3.95 13.40 -5.02
C LEU A 250 -3.58 14.89 -5.16
N ARG A 251 -3.73 15.47 -6.36
CA ARG A 251 -3.54 16.92 -6.59
C ARG A 251 -4.71 17.76 -6.06
N ARG A 252 -5.95 17.24 -6.07
CA ARG A 252 -7.15 18.00 -5.71
C ARG A 252 -7.12 18.44 -4.24
N GLU A 253 -7.34 19.74 -4.01
CA GLU A 253 -7.54 20.29 -2.68
C GLU A 253 -8.79 19.68 -2.02
N PRO A 254 -8.75 19.31 -0.73
CA PRO A 254 -9.95 18.89 -0.02
C PRO A 254 -10.99 20.02 -0.02
N GLY A 255 -12.21 19.78 -0.52
CA GLY A 255 -13.33 20.70 -0.44
C GLY A 255 -13.69 21.48 -1.72
N ARG A 256 -13.05 21.24 -2.86
CA ARG A 256 -13.59 21.65 -4.18
C ARG A 256 -14.29 20.46 -4.83
N GLU A 257 -15.59 20.33 -4.57
CA GLU A 257 -16.49 19.52 -5.42
C GLU A 257 -16.70 20.31 -6.73
N GLU A 258 -16.47 19.66 -7.87
CA GLU A 258 -17.02 20.09 -9.17
C GLU A 258 -18.43 19.58 -9.31
#